data_0aa7162cd2f881418f18d22fc745bf39
#
_entry.id   0aa7162cd2f881418f18d22fc745bf39
#
_cell.length_a   1.000
_cell.length_b   1.000
_cell.length_c   1.000
_cell.angle_alpha   90.00
_cell.angle_beta   90.00
_cell.angle_gamma   90.00
#
_symmetry.space_group_name_H-M   'P 1'
#
loop_
_entity.id
_entity.type
_entity.pdbx_description
1 polymer ?
#
loop_
_entity_poly.entity_id
_entity_poly.type
_entity_poly.pdbx_seq_one_letter_code
_entity_poly.pdbx_strand_id
1 'polypeptide(L)'
;MPMKYILVTGGVISGIGKGIIASSIGTILKSCGLRVTAIKIDPYINIDAGTFSPYEHAEGEVFVLNDGGEVDLDLGNYERFLDINLYKDNNITTGKIYQHVINKERRGDFLGKTVQVVPHITDAIQEWVMNQAKVSVDGNKEDPQICVIEVICIHDVSSIYRVPLLLEEQGVVKYFQERLDLPISDCSTNLLFKWKAMADRYERLQKICSIALVGKYTKLRDCYASVFKALEHSALAINHKLNLMYIDSIDLEPVTKAEDPVKFHEAWQKLCLADGILVPGGFGIRGTLGKLQAISWARTKKIPFLGICLGMQLAVIEFARNCLNLKDANSTEFEPNTPVPLVIDMPEHNPGDLGGTMRLGLRRTVFTTENSILKKLYGDVPYVEERHRHRYEVNPNLINQFENKDLCFVGEDVDGKRMEIIELTGHPYFIGVQFHPEFSSRPMKPSPPYLGLLLAATGNLNAHLQQMSKLSYSL
;
A
#
# COMPACT_ATOMS: atom_id res chain seq x y z
N MET A 1 16.78 29.20 3.70
CA MET A 1 15.73 29.84 2.87
C MET A 1 14.42 29.80 3.63
N PRO A 2 13.58 30.84 3.68
CA PRO A 2 12.27 30.74 4.30
C PRO A 2 11.40 29.73 3.54
N MET A 3 10.54 28.99 4.28
CA MET A 3 9.59 28.03 3.72
C MET A 3 8.71 28.72 2.66
N LYS A 4 8.55 28.07 1.52
CA LYS A 4 7.63 28.50 0.45
C LYS A 4 6.46 27.53 0.35
N TYR A 5 5.27 28.06 0.13
CA TYR A 5 4.04 27.29 0.04
C TYR A 5 3.47 27.37 -1.39
N ILE A 6 3.11 26.23 -1.94
CA ILE A 6 2.46 26.11 -3.25
C ILE A 6 1.09 25.48 -3.00
N LEU A 7 0.05 26.28 -3.15
CA LEU A 7 -1.34 25.82 -3.01
C LEU A 7 -1.87 25.37 -4.38
N VAL A 8 -2.19 24.09 -4.48
CA VAL A 8 -2.78 23.47 -5.67
C VAL A 8 -4.28 23.35 -5.42
N THR A 9 -5.12 24.15 -6.06
CA THR A 9 -6.57 24.25 -5.82
C THR A 9 -7.43 23.92 -7.07
N GLY A 10 -8.75 23.45 -7.06
CA GLY A 10 -9.68 23.22 -8.18
C GLY A 10 -11.01 22.55 -7.84
N GLY A 11 -11.82 22.07 -8.81
CA GLY A 11 -13.18 21.59 -8.63
C GLY A 11 -13.37 20.37 -7.75
N VAL A 12 -14.59 20.19 -7.26
CA VAL A 12 -14.98 19.23 -6.21
C VAL A 12 -14.98 17.75 -6.68
N ILE A 13 -14.81 17.47 -7.98
CA ILE A 13 -14.93 16.11 -8.53
C ILE A 13 -13.66 15.31 -8.22
N SER A 14 -13.79 14.19 -7.53
CA SER A 14 -12.72 13.19 -7.34
C SER A 14 -12.31 12.58 -8.69
N GLY A 15 -11.06 12.13 -8.82
CA GLY A 15 -10.58 11.47 -10.05
C GLY A 15 -9.97 12.37 -11.12
N ILE A 16 -9.89 13.68 -10.93
CA ILE A 16 -9.35 14.63 -11.93
C ILE A 16 -7.82 14.81 -11.82
N GLY A 17 -7.13 13.96 -11.05
CA GLY A 17 -5.65 13.91 -11.00
C GLY A 17 -4.96 14.99 -10.15
N LYS A 18 -5.66 15.60 -9.19
CA LYS A 18 -5.10 16.60 -8.25
C LYS A 18 -3.82 16.12 -7.57
N GLY A 19 -3.88 14.94 -6.91
CA GLY A 19 -2.76 14.34 -6.23
C GLY A 19 -1.57 14.09 -7.14
N ILE A 20 -1.84 13.72 -8.39
CA ILE A 20 -0.78 13.50 -9.40
C ILE A 20 -0.06 14.80 -9.76
N ILE A 21 -0.77 15.93 -9.79
CA ILE A 21 -0.14 17.23 -10.10
C ILE A 21 0.65 17.75 -8.93
N ALA A 22 0.07 17.74 -7.75
CA ALA A 22 0.78 18.12 -6.53
C ALA A 22 2.06 17.28 -6.38
N SER A 23 1.94 15.96 -6.61
CA SER A 23 3.06 15.02 -6.64
C SER A 23 4.08 15.36 -7.74
N SER A 24 3.61 15.72 -8.94
CA SER A 24 4.47 16.05 -10.09
C SER A 24 5.24 17.35 -9.88
N ILE A 25 4.57 18.40 -9.37
CA ILE A 25 5.21 19.65 -8.98
C ILE A 25 6.29 19.38 -7.93
N GLY A 26 5.95 18.61 -6.90
CA GLY A 26 6.90 18.21 -5.87
C GLY A 26 8.12 17.48 -6.43
N THR A 27 7.89 16.52 -7.35
CA THR A 27 8.96 15.75 -8.01
C THR A 27 9.89 16.65 -8.83
N ILE A 28 9.33 17.60 -9.58
CA ILE A 28 10.12 18.58 -10.36
C ILE A 28 10.98 19.42 -9.43
N LEU A 29 10.40 20.00 -8.38
CA LEU A 29 11.12 20.86 -7.44
C LEU A 29 12.20 20.06 -6.66
N LYS A 30 11.91 18.81 -6.30
CA LYS A 30 12.90 17.89 -5.72
C LYS A 30 14.02 17.59 -6.70
N SER A 31 13.71 17.45 -7.99
CA SER A 31 14.71 17.26 -9.05
C SER A 31 15.63 18.46 -9.23
N CYS A 32 15.18 19.65 -8.82
CA CYS A 32 16.00 20.89 -8.79
C CYS A 32 16.85 21.01 -7.49
N GLY A 33 16.93 19.95 -6.69
CA GLY A 33 17.71 19.91 -5.44
C GLY A 33 17.02 20.53 -4.23
N LEU A 34 15.72 20.84 -4.31
CA LEU A 34 14.95 21.40 -3.21
C LEU A 34 14.37 20.29 -2.32
N ARG A 35 14.31 20.52 -1.01
CA ARG A 35 13.63 19.63 -0.07
C ARG A 35 12.14 19.98 -0.05
N VAL A 36 11.30 18.98 -0.40
CA VAL A 36 9.86 19.16 -0.60
C VAL A 36 9.08 18.27 0.35
N THR A 37 8.08 18.84 1.02
CA THR A 37 7.03 18.11 1.73
C THR A 37 5.67 18.35 1.06
N ALA A 38 4.67 17.54 1.40
CA ALA A 38 3.31 17.69 0.91
C ALA A 38 2.29 17.61 2.05
N ILE A 39 1.20 18.36 1.92
CA ILE A 39 0.07 18.34 2.86
C ILE A 39 -1.21 18.23 2.05
N LYS A 40 -2.14 17.38 2.51
CA LYS A 40 -3.50 17.29 1.96
C LYS A 40 -4.51 17.79 2.97
N ILE A 41 -5.46 18.62 2.49
CA ILE A 41 -6.57 19.13 3.28
C ILE A 41 -7.86 18.54 2.73
N ASP A 42 -8.55 17.77 3.58
CA ASP A 42 -9.80 17.08 3.23
C ASP A 42 -11.01 17.67 3.98
N PRO A 43 -12.15 17.84 3.30
CA PRO A 43 -13.32 18.51 3.88
C PRO A 43 -14.20 17.61 4.77
N TYR A 44 -13.93 16.31 4.85
CA TYR A 44 -14.77 15.40 5.62
C TYR A 44 -14.57 15.52 7.14
N ILE A 45 -15.64 15.14 7.90
CA ILE A 45 -15.68 15.25 9.37
C ILE A 45 -14.97 14.08 10.06
N ASN A 46 -14.63 13.01 9.34
CA ASN A 46 -13.87 11.90 9.93
C ASN A 46 -12.51 12.40 10.43
N ILE A 47 -12.04 11.85 11.55
CA ILE A 47 -10.72 12.18 12.11
C ILE A 47 -9.62 11.70 11.17
N ASP A 48 -9.80 10.50 10.61
CA ASP A 48 -8.91 9.85 9.65
C ASP A 48 -9.72 8.95 8.70
N ALA A 49 -9.04 8.23 7.81
CA ALA A 49 -9.66 7.35 6.84
C ALA A 49 -9.97 5.93 7.39
N GLY A 50 -9.63 5.63 8.64
CA GLY A 50 -9.72 4.28 9.21
C GLY A 50 -11.12 3.68 9.26
N THR A 51 -12.15 4.52 9.27
CA THR A 51 -13.56 4.11 9.28
C THR A 51 -14.26 4.25 7.92
N PHE A 52 -13.53 4.59 6.85
CA PHE A 52 -14.12 4.73 5.53
C PHE A 52 -14.62 3.42 4.96
N SER A 53 -15.73 3.49 4.22
CA SER A 53 -16.14 2.42 3.31
C SER A 53 -15.42 2.59 1.97
N PRO A 54 -14.77 1.53 1.44
CA PRO A 54 -14.08 1.63 0.15
C PRO A 54 -15.01 2.02 -1.03
N TYR A 55 -16.33 1.91 -0.86
CA TYR A 55 -17.31 2.16 -1.92
C TYR A 55 -18.06 3.48 -1.78
N GLU A 56 -18.12 4.08 -0.61
CA GLU A 56 -18.83 5.34 -0.39
C GLU A 56 -17.98 6.50 -0.90
N HIS A 57 -18.61 7.40 -1.64
CA HIS A 57 -18.02 8.62 -2.21
C HIS A 57 -16.76 8.41 -3.07
N ALA A 58 -16.50 7.17 -3.53
CA ALA A 58 -15.32 6.79 -4.31
C ALA A 58 -13.98 7.12 -3.62
N GLU A 59 -13.95 7.10 -2.27
CA GLU A 59 -12.74 7.41 -1.46
C GLU A 59 -11.60 6.40 -1.70
N GLY A 60 -11.94 5.17 -2.12
CA GLY A 60 -10.94 4.17 -2.52
C GLY A 60 -10.24 3.50 -1.35
N GLU A 61 -8.92 3.39 -1.45
CA GLU A 61 -8.06 2.71 -0.50
C GLU A 61 -7.77 3.58 0.73
N VAL A 62 -7.73 2.95 1.91
CA VAL A 62 -7.12 3.54 3.11
C VAL A 62 -5.61 3.31 3.05
N PHE A 63 -4.84 4.38 2.85
CA PHE A 63 -3.39 4.32 2.83
C PHE A 63 -2.83 4.41 4.25
N VAL A 64 -1.85 3.55 4.59
CA VAL A 64 -1.27 3.53 5.94
C VAL A 64 0.16 4.05 5.91
N LEU A 65 0.45 5.01 6.79
CA LEU A 65 1.76 5.65 6.97
C LEU A 65 2.62 4.89 7.99
N ASN A 66 3.91 5.24 8.06
CA ASN A 66 4.86 4.62 8.98
C ASN A 66 4.48 4.81 10.45
N ASP A 67 3.90 5.96 10.80
CA ASP A 67 3.44 6.29 12.16
C ASP A 67 2.08 5.66 12.51
N GLY A 68 1.52 4.84 11.60
CA GLY A 68 0.22 4.21 11.77
C GLY A 68 -0.96 5.10 11.39
N GLY A 69 -0.73 6.26 10.80
CA GLY A 69 -1.80 7.12 10.26
C GLY A 69 -2.57 6.41 9.16
N GLU A 70 -3.88 6.31 9.30
CA GLU A 70 -4.82 5.85 8.26
C GLU A 70 -5.31 7.08 7.50
N VAL A 71 -4.85 7.24 6.26
CA VAL A 71 -5.01 8.49 5.50
C VAL A 71 -5.57 8.23 4.10
N ASP A 72 -5.92 9.31 3.42
CA ASP A 72 -6.39 9.29 2.05
C ASP A 72 -5.34 8.72 1.07
N LEU A 73 -5.80 8.06 0.02
CA LEU A 73 -4.95 7.40 -1.00
C LEU A 73 -3.97 8.34 -1.71
N ASP A 74 -4.26 9.64 -1.79
CA ASP A 74 -3.41 10.62 -2.45
C ASP A 74 -2.07 10.81 -1.72
N LEU A 75 -2.03 10.59 -0.40
CA LEU A 75 -0.75 10.61 0.33
C LEU A 75 0.18 9.49 -0.18
N GLY A 76 -0.37 8.37 -0.60
CA GLY A 76 0.37 7.33 -1.29
C GLY A 76 0.96 7.80 -2.62
N ASN A 77 0.26 8.65 -3.37
CA ASN A 77 0.78 9.27 -4.58
C ASN A 77 1.96 10.21 -4.26
N TYR A 78 1.84 11.04 -3.21
CA TYR A 78 2.96 11.91 -2.79
C TYR A 78 4.18 11.10 -2.39
N GLU A 79 4.04 10.09 -1.55
CA GLU A 79 5.15 9.24 -1.15
C GLU A 79 5.82 8.55 -2.35
N ARG A 80 5.02 8.03 -3.30
CA ARG A 80 5.54 7.33 -4.49
C ARG A 80 6.28 8.24 -5.46
N PHE A 81 5.75 9.43 -5.70
CA PHE A 81 6.33 10.39 -6.66
C PHE A 81 7.54 11.12 -6.09
N LEU A 82 7.45 11.55 -4.83
CA LEU A 82 8.50 12.33 -4.19
C LEU A 82 9.58 11.44 -3.53
N ASP A 83 9.33 10.15 -3.38
CA ASP A 83 10.19 9.23 -2.61
C ASP A 83 10.52 9.82 -1.23
N ILE A 84 9.45 10.06 -0.46
CA ILE A 84 9.46 10.58 0.92
C ILE A 84 8.60 9.71 1.82
N ASN A 85 8.68 9.92 3.13
CA ASN A 85 7.78 9.35 4.12
C ASN A 85 7.00 10.46 4.81
N LEU A 86 5.67 10.41 4.69
CA LEU A 86 4.77 11.35 5.33
C LEU A 86 4.30 10.83 6.69
N TYR A 87 3.68 11.70 7.46
CA TYR A 87 3.12 11.43 8.78
C TYR A 87 1.63 11.73 8.78
N LYS A 88 0.89 11.18 9.76
CA LYS A 88 -0.56 11.35 9.89
C LYS A 88 -1.03 12.82 9.86
N ASP A 89 -0.18 13.73 10.29
CA ASP A 89 -0.48 15.17 10.33
C ASP A 89 -0.23 15.89 9.00
N ASN A 90 0.32 15.18 8.00
CA ASN A 90 0.32 15.65 6.61
C ASN A 90 -1.07 15.53 5.94
N ASN A 91 -2.01 14.81 6.56
CA ASN A 91 -3.41 14.77 6.16
C ASN A 91 -4.25 15.54 7.20
N ILE A 92 -4.71 16.70 6.81
CA ILE A 92 -5.54 17.61 7.63
C ILE A 92 -7.01 17.38 7.24
N THR A 93 -7.81 16.84 8.16
CA THR A 93 -9.25 16.68 7.96
C THR A 93 -10.02 17.75 8.73
N THR A 94 -11.23 18.08 8.28
CA THR A 94 -12.14 18.95 9.04
C THR A 94 -12.34 18.43 10.46
N GLY A 95 -12.51 17.10 10.63
CA GLY A 95 -12.68 16.49 11.94
C GLY A 95 -11.50 16.72 12.87
N LYS A 96 -10.27 16.53 12.41
CA LYS A 96 -9.05 16.81 13.20
C LYS A 96 -8.99 18.24 13.68
N ILE A 97 -9.26 19.19 12.80
CA ILE A 97 -9.19 20.64 13.12
C ILE A 97 -10.27 21.01 14.14
N TYR A 98 -11.52 20.55 13.91
CA TYR A 98 -12.61 20.83 14.87
C TYR A 98 -12.32 20.20 16.23
N GLN A 99 -11.88 18.96 16.28
CA GLN A 99 -11.50 18.31 17.53
C GLN A 99 -10.38 19.06 18.25
N HIS A 100 -9.37 19.51 17.51
CA HIS A 100 -8.26 20.30 18.06
C HIS A 100 -8.74 21.61 18.71
N VAL A 101 -9.58 22.36 18.02
CA VAL A 101 -10.12 23.65 18.52
C VAL A 101 -11.06 23.42 19.68
N ILE A 102 -11.94 22.40 19.63
CA ILE A 102 -12.83 22.01 20.73
C ILE A 102 -12.03 21.61 21.97
N ASN A 103 -10.96 20.84 21.79
CA ASN A 103 -10.08 20.45 22.90
C ASN A 103 -9.36 21.66 23.51
N LYS A 104 -8.92 22.63 22.71
CA LYS A 104 -8.35 23.91 23.20
C LYS A 104 -9.40 24.72 23.99
N GLU A 105 -10.64 24.77 23.49
CA GLU A 105 -11.74 25.47 24.18
C GLU A 105 -12.03 24.81 25.54
N ARG A 106 -12.14 23.49 25.59
CA ARG A 106 -12.38 22.76 26.86
C ARG A 106 -11.26 22.92 27.89
N ARG A 107 -10.01 23.11 27.45
CA ARG A 107 -8.88 23.43 28.36
C ARG A 107 -8.83 24.87 28.82
N GLY A 108 -9.64 25.77 28.23
CA GLY A 108 -9.70 27.17 28.59
C GLY A 108 -8.75 28.07 27.78
N ASP A 109 -8.14 27.59 26.70
CA ASP A 109 -7.22 28.39 25.85
C ASP A 109 -7.92 29.62 25.24
N PHE A 110 -9.24 29.60 25.16
CA PHE A 110 -10.08 30.70 24.67
C PHE A 110 -10.95 31.33 25.75
N LEU A 111 -10.54 31.23 27.02
CA LEU A 111 -11.36 31.72 28.12
C LEU A 111 -11.78 33.19 27.93
N GLY A 112 -13.07 33.47 28.05
CA GLY A 112 -13.65 34.80 27.84
C GLY A 112 -13.92 35.20 26.40
N LYS A 113 -13.70 34.26 25.42
CA LYS A 113 -13.98 34.48 23.99
C LYS A 113 -15.04 33.53 23.48
N THR A 114 -15.85 33.99 22.52
CA THR A 114 -16.72 33.10 21.73
C THR A 114 -15.90 32.51 20.60
N VAL A 115 -15.78 31.18 20.59
CA VAL A 115 -15.04 30.44 19.55
C VAL A 115 -15.89 30.34 18.29
N GLN A 116 -15.36 30.72 17.14
CA GLN A 116 -16.04 30.77 15.84
C GLN A 116 -15.20 30.11 14.77
N VAL A 117 -15.80 29.75 13.63
CA VAL A 117 -15.07 29.17 12.48
C VAL A 117 -14.00 30.17 12.01
N VAL A 118 -14.37 31.44 11.85
CA VAL A 118 -13.43 32.53 11.56
C VAL A 118 -13.35 33.40 12.81
N PRO A 119 -12.17 33.61 13.41
CA PRO A 119 -10.84 33.18 12.92
C PRO A 119 -10.34 31.82 13.47
N HIS A 120 -10.96 31.22 14.50
CA HIS A 120 -10.31 30.19 15.32
C HIS A 120 -10.01 28.89 14.55
N ILE A 121 -10.93 28.43 13.67
CA ILE A 121 -10.69 27.25 12.83
C ILE A 121 -9.69 27.58 11.70
N THR A 122 -9.84 28.74 11.05
CA THR A 122 -8.92 29.17 9.99
C THR A 122 -7.50 29.37 10.49
N ASP A 123 -7.35 29.98 11.68
CA ASP A 123 -6.04 30.16 12.31
C ASP A 123 -5.42 28.80 12.70
N ALA A 124 -6.22 27.87 13.22
CA ALA A 124 -5.77 26.52 13.54
C ALA A 124 -5.27 25.77 12.32
N ILE A 125 -5.95 25.88 11.16
CA ILE A 125 -5.48 25.29 9.90
C ILE A 125 -4.13 25.89 9.49
N GLN A 126 -4.00 27.22 9.52
CA GLN A 126 -2.74 27.90 9.18
C GLN A 126 -1.59 27.48 10.11
N GLU A 127 -1.85 27.46 11.43
CA GLU A 127 -0.87 27.02 12.44
C GLU A 127 -0.42 25.58 12.17
N TRP A 128 -1.37 24.68 11.87
CA TRP A 128 -1.09 23.25 11.60
C TRP A 128 -0.23 23.09 10.34
N VAL A 129 -0.60 23.77 9.24
CA VAL A 129 0.18 23.77 7.99
C VAL A 129 1.60 24.28 8.24
N MET A 130 1.74 25.40 8.95
CA MET A 130 3.07 25.99 9.23
C MET A 130 3.95 25.10 10.11
N ASN A 131 3.35 24.35 11.04
CA ASN A 131 4.09 23.43 11.90
C ASN A 131 4.46 22.14 11.15
N GLN A 132 3.51 21.55 10.43
CA GLN A 132 3.73 20.31 9.70
C GLN A 132 4.69 20.49 8.51
N ALA A 133 4.68 21.66 7.86
CA ALA A 133 5.60 21.97 6.78
C ALA A 133 7.09 21.95 7.20
N LYS A 134 7.39 22.08 8.49
CA LYS A 134 8.77 22.03 9.03
C LYS A 134 9.24 20.61 9.38
N VAL A 135 8.35 19.62 9.34
CA VAL A 135 8.70 18.24 9.68
C VAL A 135 9.48 17.62 8.54
N SER A 136 10.67 17.10 8.82
CA SER A 136 11.51 16.42 7.83
C SER A 136 10.86 15.11 7.35
N VAL A 137 10.82 14.89 6.05
CA VAL A 137 10.13 13.77 5.40
C VAL A 137 11.02 12.89 4.52
N ASP A 138 12.29 13.28 4.33
CA ASP A 138 13.23 12.59 3.42
C ASP A 138 14.38 11.86 4.14
N GLY A 139 14.31 11.71 5.45
CA GLY A 139 15.31 11.00 6.27
C GLY A 139 16.59 11.78 6.55
N ASN A 140 16.81 12.94 5.92
CA ASN A 140 18.04 13.72 6.06
C ASN A 140 18.07 14.65 7.28
N LYS A 141 17.04 14.63 8.12
CA LYS A 141 16.87 15.50 9.31
C LYS A 141 16.94 17.01 9.04
N GLU A 142 16.94 17.43 7.79
CA GLU A 142 16.91 18.84 7.42
C GLU A 142 15.48 19.29 7.12
N ASP A 143 15.18 20.54 7.47
CA ASP A 143 13.85 21.11 7.25
C ASP A 143 13.50 21.19 5.76
N PRO A 144 12.26 20.90 5.36
CA PRO A 144 11.78 21.17 4.00
C PRO A 144 11.90 22.64 3.64
N GLN A 145 12.00 22.92 2.36
CA GLN A 145 12.10 24.29 1.82
C GLN A 145 10.82 24.69 1.09
N ILE A 146 10.11 23.66 0.56
CA ILE A 146 8.86 23.83 -0.16
C ILE A 146 7.80 22.92 0.48
N CYS A 147 6.62 23.46 0.70
CA CYS A 147 5.42 22.71 1.06
C CYS A 147 4.40 22.82 -0.06
N VAL A 148 4.07 21.69 -0.69
CA VAL A 148 2.99 21.59 -1.68
C VAL A 148 1.71 21.21 -0.94
N ILE A 149 0.68 22.07 -1.07
CA ILE A 149 -0.63 21.88 -0.43
C ILE A 149 -1.65 21.61 -1.52
N GLU A 150 -2.28 20.45 -1.49
CA GLU A 150 -3.23 20.04 -2.51
C GLU A 150 -4.64 20.52 -2.22
N VAL A 151 -5.27 21.04 -3.26
CA VAL A 151 -6.71 21.34 -3.35
C VAL A 151 -7.29 21.26 -4.80
N ILE A 152 -6.63 20.73 -5.94
CA ILE A 152 -7.28 20.57 -7.28
C ILE A 152 -6.54 20.12 -8.54
N CYS A 153 -7.16 20.02 -9.64
CA CYS A 153 -7.47 19.40 -10.97
C CYS A 153 -6.47 19.58 -12.13
N ILE A 154 -6.28 18.57 -13.06
CA ILE A 154 -5.85 18.66 -14.50
C ILE A 154 -6.30 17.47 -15.36
N HIS A 155 -6.21 17.62 -16.74
CA HIS A 155 -6.65 16.71 -17.79
C HIS A 155 -5.90 15.36 -17.89
N ASP A 156 -6.54 14.36 -18.53
CA ASP A 156 -6.02 13.02 -18.79
C ASP A 156 -4.73 13.00 -19.61
N VAL A 157 -3.81 12.12 -19.22
CA VAL A 157 -2.56 11.80 -19.93
C VAL A 157 -2.43 10.29 -20.12
N SER A 158 -1.68 9.84 -21.12
CA SER A 158 -1.46 8.42 -21.44
C SER A 158 -0.82 7.64 -20.28
N SER A 159 -0.02 8.29 -19.46
CA SER A 159 0.60 7.73 -18.25
C SER A 159 0.84 8.83 -17.23
N ILE A 160 0.50 8.54 -15.95
CA ILE A 160 0.77 9.47 -14.83
C ILE A 160 2.27 9.80 -14.71
N TYR A 161 3.16 8.93 -15.17
CA TYR A 161 4.60 9.15 -15.15
C TYR A 161 5.08 10.22 -16.16
N ARG A 162 4.21 10.60 -17.13
CA ARG A 162 4.48 11.72 -18.05
C ARG A 162 4.18 13.09 -17.46
N VAL A 163 3.33 13.18 -16.44
CA VAL A 163 2.87 14.47 -15.90
C VAL A 163 4.02 15.36 -15.42
N PRO A 164 5.02 14.87 -14.65
CA PRO A 164 6.17 15.69 -14.28
C PRO A 164 6.94 16.26 -15.47
N LEU A 165 7.09 15.45 -16.54
CA LEU A 165 7.82 15.86 -17.74
C LEU A 165 7.06 16.91 -18.53
N LEU A 166 5.74 16.77 -18.67
CA LEU A 166 4.87 17.74 -19.34
C LEU A 166 4.87 19.10 -18.62
N LEU A 167 4.80 19.08 -17.30
CA LEU A 167 4.85 20.31 -16.51
C LEU A 167 6.21 21.02 -16.64
N GLU A 168 7.29 20.25 -16.69
CA GLU A 168 8.65 20.78 -16.92
C GLU A 168 8.76 21.40 -18.31
N GLU A 169 8.29 20.71 -19.37
CA GLU A 169 8.26 21.23 -20.75
C GLU A 169 7.43 22.51 -20.89
N GLN A 170 6.37 22.66 -20.07
CA GLN A 170 5.55 23.87 -20.01
C GLN A 170 6.22 25.05 -19.26
N GLY A 171 7.43 24.85 -18.75
CA GLY A 171 8.21 25.90 -18.09
C GLY A 171 7.82 26.16 -16.63
N VAL A 172 7.17 25.19 -15.96
CA VAL A 172 6.76 25.29 -14.55
C VAL A 172 7.94 25.61 -13.63
N VAL A 173 9.14 25.07 -13.91
CA VAL A 173 10.37 25.37 -13.15
C VAL A 173 10.70 26.86 -13.20
N LYS A 174 10.75 27.43 -14.41
CA LYS A 174 11.04 28.85 -14.60
C LYS A 174 10.00 29.74 -13.91
N TYR A 175 8.71 29.36 -14.04
CA TYR A 175 7.62 30.08 -13.37
C TYR A 175 7.80 30.11 -11.84
N PHE A 176 8.10 28.97 -11.21
CA PHE A 176 8.33 28.91 -9.77
C PHE A 176 9.63 29.57 -9.35
N GLN A 177 10.70 29.48 -10.15
CA GLN A 177 11.95 30.18 -9.90
C GLN A 177 11.73 31.68 -9.79
N GLU A 178 11.04 32.28 -10.77
CA GLU A 178 10.75 33.73 -10.81
C GLU A 178 9.74 34.12 -9.72
N ARG A 179 8.67 33.34 -9.52
CA ARG A 179 7.57 33.70 -8.61
C ARG A 179 7.92 33.52 -7.14
N LEU A 180 8.72 32.50 -6.81
CA LEU A 180 9.05 32.13 -5.43
C LEU A 180 10.50 32.55 -5.06
N ASP A 181 11.24 33.17 -5.98
CA ASP A 181 12.66 33.53 -5.79
C ASP A 181 13.46 32.30 -5.30
N LEU A 182 13.37 31.20 -6.06
CA LEU A 182 14.02 29.95 -5.71
C LEU A 182 15.46 29.92 -6.24
N PRO A 183 16.45 29.48 -5.44
CA PRO A 183 17.84 29.36 -5.87
C PRO A 183 18.04 28.08 -6.72
N ILE A 184 17.34 28.00 -7.85
CA ILE A 184 17.43 26.88 -8.77
C ILE A 184 18.56 27.17 -9.76
N SER A 185 19.66 26.45 -9.68
CA SER A 185 20.62 26.29 -10.77
C SER A 185 20.11 25.17 -11.69
N ASP A 186 20.40 25.26 -12.98
CA ASP A 186 19.90 24.36 -14.06
C ASP A 186 19.36 23.00 -13.63
N CYS A 187 18.07 22.72 -13.97
CA CYS A 187 17.34 21.51 -13.63
C CYS A 187 17.80 20.25 -14.41
N SER A 188 19.08 20.02 -14.57
CA SER A 188 19.61 18.80 -15.20
C SER A 188 19.96 17.73 -14.15
N THR A 189 19.03 17.43 -13.23
CA THR A 189 19.32 16.40 -12.24
C THR A 189 19.04 14.98 -12.76
N ASN A 190 19.81 14.02 -12.26
CA ASN A 190 19.69 12.59 -12.53
C ASN A 190 18.25 12.06 -12.28
N LEU A 191 17.42 12.74 -11.48
CA LEU A 191 16.06 12.30 -11.17
C LEU A 191 15.11 12.45 -12.36
N LEU A 192 15.03 13.64 -13.03
CA LEU A 192 14.18 13.82 -14.21
C LEU A 192 14.63 12.93 -15.38
N PHE A 193 15.93 12.72 -15.55
CA PHE A 193 16.43 11.77 -16.53
C PHE A 193 15.96 10.34 -16.25
N LYS A 194 16.03 9.89 -14.99
CA LYS A 194 15.49 8.57 -14.57
C LYS A 194 13.99 8.48 -14.80
N TRP A 195 13.22 9.54 -14.48
CA TRP A 195 11.77 9.60 -14.73
C TRP A 195 11.45 9.48 -16.22
N LYS A 196 12.17 10.23 -17.08
CA LYS A 196 12.01 10.16 -18.54
C LYS A 196 12.30 8.75 -19.06
N ALA A 197 13.44 8.17 -18.68
CA ALA A 197 13.79 6.81 -19.05
C ALA A 197 12.75 5.78 -18.59
N MET A 198 12.17 5.96 -17.41
CA MET A 198 11.10 5.11 -16.89
C MET A 198 9.80 5.28 -17.68
N ALA A 199 9.36 6.51 -17.95
CA ALA A 199 8.15 6.79 -18.72
C ALA A 199 8.28 6.26 -20.17
N ASP A 200 9.43 6.47 -20.82
CA ASP A 200 9.71 5.95 -22.15
C ASP A 200 9.72 4.40 -22.18
N ARG A 201 10.26 3.77 -21.13
CA ARG A 201 10.23 2.32 -20.98
C ARG A 201 8.82 1.79 -20.80
N TYR A 202 8.00 2.43 -19.97
CA TYR A 202 6.60 2.04 -19.74
C TYR A 202 5.79 1.97 -21.04
N GLU A 203 5.97 2.94 -21.93
CA GLU A 203 5.25 2.98 -23.22
C GLU A 203 5.72 1.94 -24.24
N ARG A 204 6.93 1.39 -24.08
CA ARG A 204 7.54 0.41 -25.01
C ARG A 204 7.36 -1.04 -24.58
N LEU A 205 6.70 -1.30 -23.43
CA LEU A 205 6.49 -2.65 -22.93
C LEU A 205 5.58 -3.46 -23.87
N GLN A 206 6.07 -4.62 -24.33
CA GLN A 206 5.33 -5.51 -25.24
C GLN A 206 4.98 -6.85 -24.60
N LYS A 207 5.89 -7.41 -23.77
CA LYS A 207 5.64 -8.68 -23.09
C LYS A 207 4.59 -8.47 -22.00
N ILE A 208 3.60 -9.33 -21.94
CA ILE A 208 2.51 -9.24 -20.99
C ILE A 208 2.74 -10.23 -19.85
N CYS A 209 2.43 -9.84 -18.62
CA CYS A 209 2.31 -10.71 -17.46
C CYS A 209 0.90 -10.52 -16.89
N SER A 210 0.12 -11.62 -16.81
CA SER A 210 -1.27 -11.62 -16.39
C SER A 210 -1.39 -12.05 -14.94
N ILE A 211 -1.87 -11.16 -14.07
CA ILE A 211 -2.06 -11.44 -12.64
C ILE A 211 -3.57 -11.41 -12.33
N ALA A 212 -4.07 -12.47 -11.69
CA ALA A 212 -5.41 -12.48 -11.13
C ALA A 212 -5.40 -11.90 -9.71
N LEU A 213 -6.11 -10.80 -9.51
CA LEU A 213 -6.38 -10.22 -8.20
C LEU A 213 -7.73 -10.72 -7.71
N VAL A 214 -7.72 -11.64 -6.73
CA VAL A 214 -8.93 -12.22 -6.14
C VAL A 214 -9.31 -11.42 -4.89
N GLY A 215 -10.15 -10.43 -5.07
CA GLY A 215 -10.47 -9.41 -4.06
C GLY A 215 -11.94 -9.38 -3.64
N LYS A 216 -12.22 -8.61 -2.58
CA LYS A 216 -13.59 -8.35 -2.09
C LYS A 216 -14.17 -7.03 -2.62
N TYR A 217 -13.31 -6.09 -3.06
CA TYR A 217 -13.67 -4.71 -3.39
C TYR A 217 -13.35 -4.39 -4.85
N THR A 218 -13.68 -5.32 -5.76
CA THR A 218 -13.28 -5.25 -7.18
C THR A 218 -14.14 -4.35 -8.05
N LYS A 219 -15.28 -3.87 -7.52
CA LYS A 219 -16.19 -2.95 -8.23
C LYS A 219 -15.60 -1.55 -8.43
N LEU A 220 -14.75 -1.11 -7.52
CA LEU A 220 -14.02 0.15 -7.60
C LEU A 220 -12.50 -0.16 -7.60
N ARG A 221 -11.80 0.25 -8.67
CA ARG A 221 -10.37 -0.05 -8.84
C ARG A 221 -9.49 0.62 -7.78
N ASP A 222 -9.89 1.80 -7.32
CA ASP A 222 -9.15 2.59 -6.34
C ASP A 222 -9.10 1.93 -4.95
N CYS A 223 -9.99 0.96 -4.67
CA CYS A 223 -9.90 0.14 -3.46
C CYS A 223 -8.61 -0.68 -3.36
N TYR A 224 -7.91 -0.87 -4.47
CA TYR A 224 -6.65 -1.60 -4.58
C TYR A 224 -5.56 -0.76 -5.25
N ALA A 225 -5.59 0.56 -5.07
CA ALA A 225 -4.68 1.48 -5.75
C ALA A 225 -3.20 1.13 -5.47
N SER A 226 -2.81 0.95 -4.22
CA SER A 226 -1.42 0.60 -3.87
C SER A 226 -1.04 -0.79 -4.35
N VAL A 227 -1.94 -1.78 -4.30
CA VAL A 227 -1.73 -3.13 -4.85
C VAL A 227 -1.48 -3.06 -6.36
N PHE A 228 -2.33 -2.31 -7.08
CA PHE A 228 -2.15 -2.08 -8.51
C PHE A 228 -0.80 -1.41 -8.80
N LYS A 229 -0.45 -0.36 -8.06
CA LYS A 229 0.83 0.34 -8.24
C LYS A 229 2.03 -0.54 -7.92
N ALA A 230 1.98 -1.36 -6.87
CA ALA A 230 3.06 -2.29 -6.54
C ALA A 230 3.28 -3.35 -7.64
N LEU A 231 2.19 -3.88 -8.22
CA LEU A 231 2.26 -4.77 -9.39
C LEU A 231 2.81 -4.04 -10.62
N GLU A 232 2.35 -2.81 -10.90
CA GLU A 232 2.82 -1.99 -12.02
C GLU A 232 4.31 -1.67 -11.91
N HIS A 233 4.80 -1.25 -10.74
CA HIS A 233 6.22 -1.01 -10.48
C HIS A 233 7.06 -2.27 -10.70
N SER A 234 6.56 -3.42 -10.24
CA SER A 234 7.23 -4.71 -10.40
C SER A 234 7.26 -5.17 -11.85
N ALA A 235 6.15 -5.01 -12.58
CA ALA A 235 6.08 -5.32 -14.01
C ALA A 235 7.05 -4.45 -14.84
N LEU A 236 7.10 -3.15 -14.52
CA LEU A 236 8.04 -2.22 -15.13
C LEU A 236 9.50 -2.62 -14.86
N ALA A 237 9.83 -3.05 -13.64
CA ALA A 237 11.17 -3.47 -13.28
C ALA A 237 11.66 -4.68 -14.08
N ILE A 238 10.75 -5.61 -14.42
CA ILE A 238 11.06 -6.80 -15.22
C ILE A 238 10.76 -6.64 -16.72
N ASN A 239 10.51 -5.41 -17.19
CA ASN A 239 10.19 -5.07 -18.59
C ASN A 239 8.96 -5.81 -19.15
N HIS A 240 7.89 -5.93 -18.35
CA HIS A 240 6.61 -6.49 -18.77
C HIS A 240 5.47 -5.49 -18.59
N LYS A 241 4.46 -5.58 -19.45
CA LYS A 241 3.19 -4.88 -19.32
C LYS A 241 2.29 -5.69 -18.39
N LEU A 242 1.79 -5.07 -17.34
CA LEU A 242 0.84 -5.69 -16.43
C LEU A 242 -0.54 -5.84 -17.12
N ASN A 243 -1.07 -7.07 -17.10
CA ASN A 243 -2.48 -7.35 -17.37
C ASN A 243 -3.14 -7.78 -16.07
N LEU A 244 -3.80 -6.85 -15.37
CA LEU A 244 -4.44 -7.14 -14.09
C LEU A 244 -5.89 -7.53 -14.29
N MET A 245 -6.22 -8.79 -13.95
CA MET A 245 -7.56 -9.35 -14.04
C MET A 245 -8.22 -9.33 -12.65
N TYR A 246 -9.20 -8.45 -12.48
CA TYR A 246 -9.99 -8.39 -11.25
C TYR A 246 -11.02 -9.52 -11.21
N ILE A 247 -11.05 -10.26 -10.11
CA ILE A 247 -12.02 -11.32 -9.82
C ILE A 247 -12.65 -11.00 -8.46
N ASP A 248 -13.96 -10.77 -8.42
CA ASP A 248 -14.66 -10.72 -7.13
C ASP A 248 -14.64 -12.13 -6.55
N SER A 249 -14.14 -12.24 -5.33
CA SER A 249 -13.94 -13.55 -4.69
C SER A 249 -15.25 -14.33 -4.52
N ILE A 250 -16.38 -13.65 -4.38
CA ILE A 250 -17.70 -14.31 -4.31
C ILE A 250 -18.05 -15.06 -5.60
N ASP A 251 -17.54 -14.60 -6.75
CA ASP A 251 -17.81 -15.20 -8.05
C ASP A 251 -17.15 -16.60 -8.20
N LEU A 252 -16.21 -16.94 -7.33
CA LEU A 252 -15.59 -18.28 -7.26
C LEU A 252 -16.29 -19.24 -6.30
N GLU A 253 -17.32 -18.79 -5.58
CA GLU A 253 -18.01 -19.60 -4.56
C GLU A 253 -19.05 -20.56 -5.16
N PRO A 254 -19.30 -21.73 -4.50
CA PRO A 254 -20.31 -22.68 -4.94
C PRO A 254 -21.72 -22.09 -5.05
N VAL A 255 -22.05 -21.09 -4.24
CA VAL A 255 -23.35 -20.39 -4.30
C VAL A 255 -23.51 -19.70 -5.65
N THR A 256 -22.50 -18.96 -6.09
CA THR A 256 -22.52 -18.28 -7.40
C THR A 256 -22.61 -19.31 -8.55
N LYS A 257 -21.96 -20.47 -8.41
CA LYS A 257 -22.10 -21.55 -9.40
C LYS A 257 -23.55 -22.01 -9.58
N ALA A 258 -24.33 -22.00 -8.51
CA ALA A 258 -25.72 -22.42 -8.53
C ALA A 258 -26.66 -21.30 -9.03
N GLU A 259 -26.40 -20.05 -8.65
CA GLU A 259 -27.28 -18.91 -8.93
C GLU A 259 -26.95 -18.21 -10.26
N ASP A 260 -25.68 -18.08 -10.60
CA ASP A 260 -25.16 -17.47 -11.84
C ASP A 260 -23.97 -18.25 -12.40
N PRO A 261 -24.22 -19.40 -13.08
CA PRO A 261 -23.16 -20.24 -13.63
C PRO A 261 -22.25 -19.52 -14.63
N VAL A 262 -22.76 -18.54 -15.38
CA VAL A 262 -21.98 -17.79 -16.37
C VAL A 262 -20.91 -16.99 -15.67
N LYS A 263 -21.28 -16.21 -14.67
CA LYS A 263 -20.38 -15.38 -13.88
C LYS A 263 -19.33 -16.22 -13.15
N PHE A 264 -19.74 -17.37 -12.59
CA PHE A 264 -18.81 -18.32 -12.00
C PHE A 264 -17.78 -18.83 -13.02
N HIS A 265 -18.20 -19.23 -14.21
CA HIS A 265 -17.29 -19.73 -15.24
C HIS A 265 -16.35 -18.63 -15.78
N GLU A 266 -16.82 -17.40 -15.94
CA GLU A 266 -15.97 -16.28 -16.33
C GLU A 266 -14.89 -15.97 -15.28
N ALA A 267 -15.24 -16.02 -14.00
CA ALA A 267 -14.29 -15.83 -12.89
C ALA A 267 -13.22 -16.93 -12.89
N TRP A 268 -13.63 -18.17 -13.04
CA TRP A 268 -12.71 -19.32 -13.13
C TRP A 268 -11.84 -19.28 -14.39
N GLN A 269 -12.39 -18.86 -15.52
CA GLN A 269 -11.61 -18.68 -16.74
C GLN A 269 -10.48 -17.68 -16.54
N LYS A 270 -10.78 -16.49 -15.95
CA LYS A 270 -9.75 -15.51 -15.60
C LYS A 270 -8.68 -16.08 -14.67
N LEU A 271 -9.11 -16.84 -13.64
CA LEU A 271 -8.19 -17.46 -12.69
C LEU A 271 -7.26 -18.48 -13.36
N CYS A 272 -7.79 -19.30 -14.29
CA CYS A 272 -7.01 -20.30 -15.01
C CYS A 272 -6.05 -19.72 -16.04
N LEU A 273 -6.32 -18.53 -16.57
CA LEU A 273 -5.48 -17.82 -17.55
C LEU A 273 -4.37 -16.97 -16.92
N ALA A 274 -4.37 -16.85 -15.59
CA ALA A 274 -3.39 -16.03 -14.90
C ALA A 274 -2.03 -16.71 -14.79
N ASP A 275 -0.97 -15.94 -15.02
CA ASP A 275 0.43 -16.36 -14.80
C ASP A 275 0.78 -16.34 -13.30
N GLY A 276 0.05 -15.59 -12.49
CA GLY A 276 0.18 -15.52 -11.04
C GLY A 276 -1.12 -15.06 -10.37
N ILE A 277 -1.28 -15.40 -9.10
CA ILE A 277 -2.49 -15.10 -8.32
C ILE A 277 -2.11 -14.28 -7.09
N LEU A 278 -2.83 -13.18 -6.88
CA LEU A 278 -2.70 -12.32 -5.72
C LEU A 278 -4.02 -12.28 -4.94
N VAL A 279 -3.94 -12.59 -3.65
CA VAL A 279 -5.07 -12.48 -2.72
C VAL A 279 -4.77 -11.37 -1.71
N PRO A 280 -5.37 -10.18 -1.88
CA PRO A 280 -5.11 -9.02 -1.02
C PRO A 280 -5.82 -9.12 0.32
N GLY A 281 -5.48 -8.19 1.22
CA GLY A 281 -6.17 -7.96 2.49
C GLY A 281 -7.66 -7.69 2.36
N GLY A 282 -8.33 -7.57 3.49
CA GLY A 282 -9.76 -7.28 3.61
C GLY A 282 -10.32 -7.76 4.94
N PHE A 283 -11.56 -7.40 5.24
CA PHE A 283 -12.26 -7.74 6.48
C PHE A 283 -13.58 -8.45 6.22
N GLY A 284 -14.05 -9.20 7.23
CA GLY A 284 -15.35 -9.86 7.23
C GLY A 284 -15.40 -11.14 6.39
N ILE A 285 -16.50 -11.88 6.54
CA ILE A 285 -16.68 -13.24 5.98
C ILE A 285 -16.95 -13.26 4.47
N ARG A 286 -17.52 -12.19 3.89
CA ARG A 286 -17.91 -12.15 2.46
C ARG A 286 -16.73 -12.53 1.54
N GLY A 287 -16.94 -13.49 0.64
CA GLY A 287 -15.97 -13.89 -0.39
C GLY A 287 -14.76 -14.68 0.13
N THR A 288 -14.77 -15.14 1.39
CA THR A 288 -13.65 -15.91 1.95
C THR A 288 -13.53 -17.30 1.34
N LEU A 289 -14.65 -17.95 1.04
CA LEU A 289 -14.66 -19.26 0.39
C LEU A 289 -14.05 -19.19 -1.02
N GLY A 290 -14.40 -18.16 -1.78
CA GLY A 290 -13.82 -17.97 -3.12
C GLY A 290 -12.30 -17.69 -3.07
N LYS A 291 -11.83 -16.92 -2.07
CA LYS A 291 -10.39 -16.75 -1.83
C LYS A 291 -9.71 -18.09 -1.50
N LEU A 292 -10.30 -18.92 -0.63
CA LEU A 292 -9.80 -20.25 -0.32
C LEU A 292 -9.72 -21.16 -1.58
N GLN A 293 -10.70 -21.07 -2.48
CA GLN A 293 -10.69 -21.79 -3.76
C GLN A 293 -9.52 -21.36 -4.65
N ALA A 294 -9.29 -20.03 -4.75
CA ALA A 294 -8.17 -19.50 -5.53
C ALA A 294 -6.80 -19.90 -4.94
N ILE A 295 -6.67 -19.90 -3.62
CA ILE A 295 -5.46 -20.32 -2.90
C ILE A 295 -5.19 -21.81 -3.14
N SER A 296 -6.22 -22.66 -3.00
CA SER A 296 -6.14 -24.09 -3.26
C SER A 296 -5.74 -24.38 -4.71
N TRP A 297 -6.29 -23.63 -5.66
CA TRP A 297 -5.91 -23.71 -7.07
C TRP A 297 -4.44 -23.34 -7.27
N ALA A 298 -3.98 -22.21 -6.71
CA ALA A 298 -2.59 -21.78 -6.80
C ALA A 298 -1.64 -22.84 -6.26
N ARG A 299 -1.92 -23.37 -5.05
CA ARG A 299 -1.09 -24.39 -4.41
C ARG A 299 -1.03 -25.68 -5.22
N THR A 300 -2.19 -26.22 -5.63
CA THR A 300 -2.27 -27.54 -6.31
C THR A 300 -1.77 -27.50 -7.75
N LYS A 301 -1.95 -26.37 -8.45
CA LYS A 301 -1.49 -26.19 -9.84
C LYS A 301 -0.10 -25.56 -9.94
N LYS A 302 0.54 -25.27 -8.81
CA LYS A 302 1.86 -24.61 -8.72
C LYS A 302 1.92 -23.29 -9.48
N ILE A 303 0.82 -22.50 -9.41
CA ILE A 303 0.77 -21.15 -9.97
C ILE A 303 1.34 -20.18 -8.93
N PRO A 304 2.28 -19.30 -9.29
CA PRO A 304 2.84 -18.29 -8.40
C PRO A 304 1.75 -17.55 -7.62
N PHE A 305 1.91 -17.46 -6.31
CA PHE A 305 0.91 -16.94 -5.37
C PHE A 305 1.52 -15.95 -4.39
N LEU A 306 0.80 -14.86 -4.15
CA LEU A 306 1.09 -13.90 -3.07
C LEU A 306 -0.18 -13.63 -2.27
N GLY A 307 -0.14 -13.89 -0.97
CA GLY A 307 -1.20 -13.60 0.00
C GLY A 307 -0.81 -12.43 0.90
N ILE A 308 -1.63 -11.36 0.93
CA ILE A 308 -1.38 -10.17 1.76
C ILE A 308 -2.38 -10.15 2.91
N CYS A 309 -1.93 -9.99 4.15
CA CYS A 309 -2.74 -9.83 5.36
C CYS A 309 -3.80 -10.97 5.47
N LEU A 310 -5.07 -10.70 5.20
CA LEU A 310 -6.12 -11.73 5.12
C LEU A 310 -5.75 -12.84 4.12
N GLY A 311 -5.07 -12.51 3.02
CA GLY A 311 -4.63 -13.51 2.02
C GLY A 311 -3.63 -14.52 2.60
N MET A 312 -2.71 -14.09 3.45
CA MET A 312 -1.83 -14.98 4.21
C MET A 312 -2.62 -15.84 5.20
N GLN A 313 -3.51 -15.24 5.99
CA GLN A 313 -4.32 -15.96 6.99
C GLN A 313 -5.16 -17.07 6.33
N LEU A 314 -5.78 -16.76 5.20
CA LEU A 314 -6.55 -17.75 4.44
C LEU A 314 -5.65 -18.83 3.81
N ALA A 315 -4.40 -18.53 3.44
CA ALA A 315 -3.45 -19.55 2.96
C ALA A 315 -3.08 -20.54 4.07
N VAL A 316 -2.90 -20.06 5.30
CA VAL A 316 -2.68 -20.92 6.47
C VAL A 316 -3.90 -21.81 6.74
N ILE A 317 -5.11 -21.24 6.69
CA ILE A 317 -6.38 -22.00 6.86
C ILE A 317 -6.55 -23.05 5.75
N GLU A 318 -6.30 -22.68 4.49
CA GLU A 318 -6.41 -23.60 3.35
C GLU A 318 -5.46 -24.79 3.51
N PHE A 319 -4.21 -24.53 3.86
CA PHE A 319 -3.21 -25.57 4.07
C PHE A 319 -3.59 -26.47 5.25
N ALA A 320 -4.05 -25.90 6.36
CA ALA A 320 -4.50 -26.66 7.51
C ALA A 320 -5.67 -27.60 7.17
N ARG A 321 -6.67 -27.11 6.44
CA ARG A 321 -7.84 -27.93 6.05
C ARG A 321 -7.48 -29.06 5.08
N ASN A 322 -6.65 -28.78 4.09
CA ASN A 322 -6.42 -29.68 2.96
C ASN A 322 -5.13 -30.53 3.09
N CYS A 323 -4.14 -30.10 3.87
CA CYS A 323 -2.86 -30.79 4.02
C CYS A 323 -2.64 -31.36 5.43
N LEU A 324 -3.21 -30.73 6.48
CA LEU A 324 -3.10 -31.21 7.86
C LEU A 324 -4.36 -31.93 8.35
N ASN A 325 -5.39 -32.02 7.51
CA ASN A 325 -6.70 -32.64 7.82
C ASN A 325 -7.44 -31.96 9.01
N LEU A 326 -7.13 -30.70 9.29
CA LEU A 326 -7.82 -29.87 10.28
C LEU A 326 -9.04 -29.19 9.62
N LYS A 327 -10.08 -29.97 9.32
CA LYS A 327 -11.23 -29.53 8.51
C LYS A 327 -11.96 -28.32 9.07
N ASP A 328 -12.00 -28.18 10.39
CA ASP A 328 -12.68 -27.10 11.11
C ASP A 328 -11.77 -25.87 11.39
N ALA A 329 -10.53 -25.89 10.84
CA ALA A 329 -9.63 -24.75 10.98
C ALA A 329 -10.25 -23.47 10.36
N ASN A 330 -10.37 -22.42 11.17
CA ASN A 330 -11.03 -21.19 10.75
C ASN A 330 -10.45 -19.96 11.48
N SER A 331 -10.95 -18.78 11.12
CA SER A 331 -10.71 -17.54 11.83
C SER A 331 -11.84 -17.22 12.77
N THR A 332 -11.53 -16.72 13.98
CA THR A 332 -12.54 -16.20 14.92
C THR A 332 -13.24 -14.94 14.38
N GLU A 333 -12.70 -14.29 13.36
CA GLU A 333 -13.38 -13.21 12.62
C GLU A 333 -14.63 -13.72 11.91
N PHE A 334 -14.58 -14.94 11.36
CA PHE A 334 -15.66 -15.50 10.55
C PHE A 334 -16.60 -16.39 11.36
N GLU A 335 -16.02 -17.10 12.32
CA GLU A 335 -16.72 -18.03 13.20
C GLU A 335 -16.13 -17.92 14.61
N PRO A 336 -16.72 -17.07 15.50
CA PRO A 336 -16.17 -16.83 16.83
C PRO A 336 -15.98 -18.08 17.68
N ASN A 337 -16.81 -19.12 17.48
CA ASN A 337 -16.79 -20.38 18.24
C ASN A 337 -16.22 -21.55 17.42
N THR A 338 -15.34 -21.29 16.45
CA THR A 338 -14.73 -22.38 15.66
C THR A 338 -13.97 -23.37 16.54
N PRO A 339 -14.11 -24.69 16.32
CA PRO A 339 -13.39 -25.70 17.10
C PRO A 339 -11.86 -25.62 16.97
N VAL A 340 -11.36 -25.12 15.85
CA VAL A 340 -9.93 -24.95 15.58
C VAL A 340 -9.66 -23.48 15.20
N PRO A 341 -9.50 -22.60 16.20
CA PRO A 341 -9.26 -21.16 15.99
C PRO A 341 -7.82 -20.91 15.51
N LEU A 342 -7.59 -21.15 14.23
CA LEU A 342 -6.25 -21.04 13.62
C LEU A 342 -5.82 -19.61 13.41
N VAL A 343 -6.78 -18.70 13.21
CA VAL A 343 -6.58 -17.27 13.18
C VAL A 343 -7.45 -16.67 14.27
N ILE A 344 -6.85 -15.86 15.15
CA ILE A 344 -7.47 -15.30 16.34
C ILE A 344 -7.37 -13.79 16.36
N ASP A 345 -8.24 -13.13 17.12
CA ASP A 345 -8.14 -11.71 17.41
C ASP A 345 -6.96 -11.38 18.33
N MET A 346 -6.49 -10.16 18.23
CA MET A 346 -5.48 -9.59 19.13
C MET A 346 -6.18 -8.69 20.16
N PRO A 347 -6.41 -9.15 21.41
CA PRO A 347 -7.20 -8.43 22.40
C PRO A 347 -6.67 -7.01 22.67
N GLU A 348 -5.35 -6.83 22.66
CA GLU A 348 -4.69 -5.54 22.87
C GLU A 348 -4.93 -4.52 21.73
N HIS A 349 -5.38 -5.00 20.58
CA HIS A 349 -5.76 -4.20 19.41
C HIS A 349 -7.26 -4.20 19.13
N ASN A 350 -8.08 -4.60 20.12
CA ASN A 350 -9.53 -4.68 19.99
C ASN A 350 -10.27 -4.16 21.24
N PRO A 351 -10.03 -2.88 21.65
CA PRO A 351 -10.59 -2.32 22.89
C PRO A 351 -12.07 -1.93 22.79
N GLY A 352 -12.76 -2.25 21.66
CA GLY A 352 -14.17 -1.89 21.42
C GLY A 352 -14.34 -0.73 20.44
N ASP A 353 -13.41 0.21 20.36
CA ASP A 353 -13.39 1.25 19.34
C ASP A 353 -12.83 0.71 18.03
N LEU A 354 -13.39 1.16 16.89
CA LEU A 354 -12.98 0.65 15.55
C LEU A 354 -11.91 1.49 14.87
N GLY A 355 -11.81 2.78 15.17
CA GLY A 355 -10.83 3.68 14.55
C GLY A 355 -9.48 3.68 15.26
N GLY A 356 -8.37 3.58 14.53
CA GLY A 356 -7.00 3.72 15.05
C GLY A 356 -6.55 2.67 16.07
N THR A 357 -7.26 1.55 16.23
CA THR A 357 -7.03 0.54 17.26
C THR A 357 -6.39 -0.74 16.77
N MET A 358 -6.24 -0.94 15.45
CA MET A 358 -5.57 -2.09 14.86
C MET A 358 -4.06 -2.07 15.14
N ARG A 359 -3.38 -3.18 14.87
CA ARG A 359 -1.92 -3.17 14.74
C ARG A 359 -1.56 -2.41 13.48
N LEU A 360 -1.11 -1.16 13.66
CA LEU A 360 -0.92 -0.17 12.60
C LEU A 360 0.52 0.28 12.48
N GLY A 361 0.89 0.68 11.25
CA GLY A 361 2.14 1.36 10.93
C GLY A 361 3.33 0.43 10.76
N LEU A 362 4.51 1.03 10.75
CA LEU A 362 5.77 0.36 10.49
C LEU A 362 6.12 -0.58 11.65
N ARG A 363 6.34 -1.86 11.35
CA ARG A 363 6.75 -2.88 12.32
C ARG A 363 7.88 -3.72 11.74
N ARG A 364 8.70 -4.23 12.64
CA ARG A 364 9.83 -5.07 12.28
C ARG A 364 9.42 -6.54 12.27
N THR A 365 9.75 -7.23 11.15
CA THR A 365 9.62 -8.67 10.97
C THR A 365 11.01 -9.27 10.84
N VAL A 366 11.33 -10.26 11.68
CA VAL A 366 12.63 -10.94 11.72
C VAL A 366 12.54 -12.24 10.94
N PHE A 367 13.49 -12.50 10.06
CA PHE A 367 13.57 -13.78 9.35
C PHE A 367 14.13 -14.88 10.26
N THR A 368 13.46 -16.04 10.31
CA THR A 368 13.80 -17.20 11.15
C THR A 368 14.70 -18.19 10.44
N THR A 369 14.91 -18.05 9.14
CA THR A 369 15.71 -18.99 8.33
C THR A 369 16.48 -18.29 7.22
N GLU A 370 17.67 -18.85 6.88
CA GLU A 370 18.48 -18.40 5.75
C GLU A 370 17.91 -18.85 4.39
N ASN A 371 17.09 -19.90 4.38
CA ASN A 371 16.54 -20.48 3.15
C ASN A 371 15.21 -19.87 2.68
N SER A 372 14.92 -18.64 3.06
CA SER A 372 13.75 -17.92 2.62
C SER A 372 13.98 -17.28 1.24
N ILE A 373 13.03 -17.47 0.31
CA ILE A 373 13.00 -16.78 -0.99
C ILE A 373 12.81 -15.29 -0.75
N LEU A 374 11.90 -14.94 0.16
CA LEU A 374 11.58 -13.56 0.44
C LEU A 374 12.75 -12.82 1.09
N LYS A 375 13.49 -13.47 2.01
CA LYS A 375 14.72 -12.92 2.58
C LYS A 375 15.72 -12.54 1.49
N LYS A 376 15.95 -13.44 0.53
CA LYS A 376 16.83 -13.17 -0.62
C LYS A 376 16.35 -12.00 -1.46
N LEU A 377 15.06 -11.88 -1.71
CA LEU A 377 14.48 -10.75 -2.45
C LEU A 377 14.64 -9.41 -1.72
N TYR A 378 14.69 -9.41 -0.40
CA TYR A 378 15.01 -8.24 0.42
C TYR A 378 16.52 -7.97 0.55
N GLY A 379 17.38 -8.78 -0.10
CA GLY A 379 18.85 -8.59 -0.08
C GLY A 379 19.56 -9.27 1.09
N ASP A 380 19.05 -10.43 1.54
CA ASP A 380 19.57 -11.26 2.63
C ASP A 380 19.72 -10.53 3.99
N VAL A 381 18.84 -9.55 4.22
CA VAL A 381 18.81 -8.82 5.50
C VAL A 381 18.19 -9.68 6.62
N PRO A 382 18.60 -9.49 7.90
CA PRO A 382 18.08 -10.28 9.01
C PRO A 382 16.63 -9.92 9.38
N TYR A 383 16.17 -8.73 9.05
CA TYR A 383 14.81 -8.25 9.30
C TYR A 383 14.38 -7.25 8.25
N VAL A 384 13.07 -7.03 8.17
CA VAL A 384 12.44 -6.00 7.35
C VAL A 384 11.50 -5.14 8.18
N GLU A 385 11.27 -3.91 7.75
CA GLU A 385 10.32 -3.00 8.37
C GLU A 385 9.23 -2.67 7.35
N GLU A 386 8.02 -3.15 7.65
CA GLU A 386 6.86 -3.02 6.75
C GLU A 386 5.63 -2.56 7.53
N ARG A 387 4.66 -1.98 6.81
CA ARG A 387 3.45 -1.40 7.40
C ARG A 387 2.39 -2.45 7.63
N HIS A 388 1.79 -2.45 8.81
CA HIS A 388 0.72 -3.36 9.24
C HIS A 388 -0.62 -2.64 9.30
N ARG A 389 -1.71 -3.40 9.07
CA ARG A 389 -3.10 -2.96 9.25
C ARG A 389 -3.98 -4.19 9.48
N HIS A 390 -3.98 -4.74 10.69
CA HIS A 390 -4.79 -5.93 10.99
C HIS A 390 -5.20 -6.04 12.45
N ARG A 391 -6.30 -6.78 12.72
CA ARG A 391 -6.84 -7.11 14.04
C ARG A 391 -6.67 -8.57 14.42
N TYR A 392 -6.43 -9.42 13.43
CA TYR A 392 -6.34 -10.87 13.58
C TYR A 392 -4.94 -11.34 13.18
N GLU A 393 -4.51 -12.44 13.80
CA GLU A 393 -3.21 -13.07 13.56
C GLU A 393 -3.30 -14.59 13.59
N VAL A 394 -2.28 -15.27 13.06
CA VAL A 394 -2.16 -16.73 13.19
C VAL A 394 -1.96 -17.08 14.66
N ASN A 395 -2.75 -18.05 15.16
CA ASN A 395 -2.72 -18.48 16.55
C ASN A 395 -1.37 -19.11 16.92
N PRO A 396 -0.56 -18.49 17.77
CA PRO A 396 0.76 -19.00 18.14
C PRO A 396 0.72 -20.37 18.81
N ASN A 397 -0.41 -20.74 19.45
CA ASN A 397 -0.57 -22.03 20.11
C ASN A 397 -0.77 -23.21 19.12
N LEU A 398 -1.04 -22.93 17.85
CA LEU A 398 -1.28 -23.96 16.83
C LEU A 398 -0.16 -24.06 15.78
N ILE A 399 0.90 -23.27 15.90
CA ILE A 399 2.03 -23.25 14.96
C ILE A 399 2.75 -24.60 14.91
N ASN A 400 2.84 -25.31 16.03
CA ASN A 400 3.42 -26.64 16.13
C ASN A 400 2.78 -27.67 15.20
N GLN A 401 1.52 -27.47 14.77
CA GLN A 401 0.86 -28.33 13.78
C GLN A 401 1.51 -28.28 12.39
N PHE A 402 2.28 -27.24 12.14
CA PHE A 402 2.98 -27.00 10.87
C PHE A 402 4.45 -27.44 10.92
N GLU A 403 4.95 -27.90 12.06
CA GLU A 403 6.32 -28.37 12.18
C GLU A 403 6.60 -29.54 11.21
N ASN A 404 7.73 -29.49 10.52
CA ASN A 404 8.14 -30.47 9.52
C ASN A 404 7.12 -30.65 8.36
N LYS A 405 6.33 -29.63 8.05
CA LYS A 405 5.45 -29.59 6.89
C LYS A 405 6.00 -28.65 5.82
N ASP A 406 5.43 -28.74 4.63
CA ASP A 406 5.87 -27.95 3.49
C ASP A 406 5.58 -26.45 3.64
N LEU A 407 4.54 -26.05 4.40
CA LEU A 407 4.26 -24.67 4.73
C LEU A 407 5.07 -24.26 5.96
N CYS A 408 6.02 -23.35 5.75
CA CYS A 408 6.95 -22.89 6.76
C CYS A 408 6.65 -21.44 7.17
N PHE A 409 6.71 -21.15 8.47
CA PHE A 409 6.76 -19.79 8.99
C PHE A 409 8.22 -19.33 8.99
N VAL A 410 8.54 -18.39 8.10
CA VAL A 410 9.93 -17.94 7.85
C VAL A 410 10.20 -16.53 8.35
N GLY A 411 9.19 -15.87 8.93
CA GLY A 411 9.32 -14.54 9.54
C GLY A 411 8.34 -14.34 10.67
N GLU A 412 8.83 -13.71 11.73
CA GLU A 412 8.08 -13.45 12.97
C GLU A 412 8.33 -12.03 13.49
N ASP A 413 7.54 -11.57 14.46
CA ASP A 413 7.77 -10.31 15.12
C ASP A 413 9.04 -10.35 16.01
N VAL A 414 9.43 -9.20 16.56
CA VAL A 414 10.64 -9.08 17.39
C VAL A 414 10.60 -9.89 18.69
N ASP A 415 9.39 -10.24 19.14
CA ASP A 415 9.18 -11.05 20.36
C ASP A 415 9.13 -12.56 20.07
N GLY A 416 9.18 -12.98 18.79
CA GLY A 416 9.08 -14.38 18.37
C GLY A 416 7.69 -15.01 18.61
N LYS A 417 6.65 -14.17 18.69
CA LYS A 417 5.29 -14.63 19.05
C LYS A 417 4.33 -14.64 17.87
N ARG A 418 4.48 -13.69 16.93
CA ARG A 418 3.55 -13.49 15.81
C ARG A 418 4.17 -13.92 14.51
N MET A 419 3.48 -14.80 13.80
CA MET A 419 3.91 -15.27 12.49
C MET A 419 3.53 -14.25 11.42
N GLU A 420 4.51 -13.73 10.71
CA GLU A 420 4.32 -12.62 9.78
C GLU A 420 4.65 -12.97 8.33
N ILE A 421 5.38 -14.06 8.08
CA ILE A 421 5.72 -14.53 6.72
C ILE A 421 5.57 -16.05 6.64
N ILE A 422 4.90 -16.54 5.60
CA ILE A 422 4.83 -17.97 5.24
C ILE A 422 5.42 -18.21 3.86
N GLU A 423 6.05 -19.37 3.69
CA GLU A 423 6.52 -19.89 2.41
C GLU A 423 6.17 -21.37 2.26
N LEU A 424 5.76 -21.80 1.06
CA LEU A 424 5.50 -23.21 0.76
C LEU A 424 6.70 -23.81 0.02
N THR A 425 7.34 -24.79 0.65
CA THR A 425 8.49 -25.50 0.11
C THR A 425 8.11 -26.29 -1.15
N GLY A 426 8.99 -26.28 -2.16
CA GLY A 426 8.75 -27.02 -3.40
C GLY A 426 7.70 -26.42 -4.34
N HIS A 427 7.24 -25.20 -4.03
CA HIS A 427 6.39 -24.40 -4.90
C HIS A 427 7.23 -23.31 -5.60
N PRO A 428 6.97 -22.96 -6.87
CA PRO A 428 7.74 -21.92 -7.59
C PRO A 428 7.78 -20.57 -6.85
N TYR A 429 6.64 -20.17 -6.30
CA TYR A 429 6.47 -19.00 -5.45
C TYR A 429 5.11 -19.07 -4.76
N PHE A 430 5.11 -19.35 -3.48
CA PHE A 430 3.89 -19.33 -2.67
C PHE A 430 4.24 -18.68 -1.35
N ILE A 431 3.96 -17.39 -1.28
CA ILE A 431 4.34 -16.54 -0.15
C ILE A 431 3.10 -15.84 0.39
N GLY A 432 2.99 -15.79 1.71
CA GLY A 432 2.03 -14.97 2.41
C GLY A 432 2.74 -14.05 3.40
N VAL A 433 2.29 -12.80 3.49
CA VAL A 433 2.81 -11.80 4.43
C VAL A 433 1.65 -11.16 5.19
N GLN A 434 1.84 -10.95 6.50
CA GLN A 434 0.82 -10.32 7.35
C GLN A 434 0.79 -8.80 7.18
N PHE A 435 1.91 -8.20 6.83
CA PHE A 435 2.06 -6.78 6.54
C PHE A 435 1.59 -6.42 5.11
N HIS A 436 1.56 -5.13 4.79
CA HIS A 436 1.12 -4.56 3.53
C HIS A 436 2.30 -3.94 2.76
N PRO A 437 3.08 -4.75 2.02
CA PRO A 437 4.28 -4.28 1.33
C PRO A 437 3.97 -3.41 0.10
N GLU A 438 2.69 -3.33 -0.33
CA GLU A 438 2.23 -2.43 -1.38
C GLU A 438 2.44 -0.96 -1.02
N PHE A 439 2.33 -0.60 0.27
CA PHE A 439 2.49 0.79 0.71
C PHE A 439 3.92 1.30 0.58
N SER A 440 4.91 0.40 0.64
CA SER A 440 6.33 0.73 0.53
C SER A 440 6.85 0.74 -0.91
N SER A 441 6.06 0.29 -1.88
CA SER A 441 6.48 0.20 -3.29
C SER A 441 6.62 1.59 -3.94
N ARG A 442 7.70 1.77 -4.72
CA ARG A 442 8.00 3.00 -5.48
C ARG A 442 8.26 2.67 -6.95
N PRO A 443 8.05 3.62 -7.89
CA PRO A 443 8.23 3.36 -9.34
C PRO A 443 9.59 2.80 -9.72
N MET A 444 10.67 3.24 -9.04
CA MET A 444 12.04 2.79 -9.29
C MET A 444 12.58 1.81 -8.24
N LYS A 445 11.76 1.51 -7.21
CA LYS A 445 12.08 0.60 -6.11
C LYS A 445 10.85 -0.26 -5.79
N PRO A 446 10.57 -1.28 -6.61
CA PRO A 446 9.41 -2.14 -6.43
C PRO A 446 9.50 -2.92 -5.13
N SER A 447 8.34 -3.20 -4.54
CA SER A 447 8.23 -4.02 -3.33
C SER A 447 8.69 -5.46 -3.61
N PRO A 448 9.60 -6.04 -2.79
CA PRO A 448 10.16 -7.36 -3.05
C PRO A 448 9.14 -8.51 -3.13
N PRO A 449 8.07 -8.60 -2.30
CA PRO A 449 7.06 -9.64 -2.46
C PRO A 449 6.33 -9.58 -3.79
N TYR A 450 5.99 -8.38 -4.27
CA TYR A 450 5.34 -8.18 -5.57
C TYR A 450 6.29 -8.46 -6.73
N LEU A 451 7.54 -8.02 -6.62
CA LEU A 451 8.59 -8.32 -7.60
C LEU A 451 8.80 -9.82 -7.74
N GLY A 452 8.86 -10.55 -6.61
CA GLY A 452 9.00 -12.01 -6.59
C GLY A 452 7.85 -12.73 -7.28
N LEU A 453 6.59 -12.28 -7.04
CA LEU A 453 5.42 -12.82 -7.72
C LEU A 453 5.55 -12.71 -9.25
N LEU A 454 5.90 -11.53 -9.78
CA LEU A 454 6.00 -11.30 -11.21
C LEU A 454 7.22 -12.00 -11.83
N LEU A 455 8.34 -12.07 -11.12
CA LEU A 455 9.51 -12.84 -11.54
C LEU A 455 9.18 -14.33 -11.66
N ALA A 456 8.44 -14.88 -10.70
CA ALA A 456 7.99 -16.28 -10.74
C ALA A 456 6.97 -16.50 -11.86
N ALA A 457 5.99 -15.61 -12.00
CA ALA A 457 4.97 -15.68 -13.06
C ALA A 457 5.56 -15.62 -14.48
N THR A 458 6.71 -14.98 -14.63
CA THR A 458 7.45 -14.90 -15.91
C THR A 458 8.61 -15.91 -16.05
N GLY A 459 8.78 -16.81 -15.06
CA GLY A 459 9.85 -17.81 -15.06
C GLY A 459 11.26 -17.27 -14.80
N ASN A 460 11.40 -16.03 -14.35
CA ASN A 460 12.68 -15.34 -14.18
C ASN A 460 13.21 -15.33 -12.73
N LEU A 461 12.47 -15.86 -11.76
CA LEU A 461 12.82 -15.75 -10.34
C LEU A 461 14.20 -16.35 -10.02
N ASN A 462 14.47 -17.57 -10.46
CA ASN A 462 15.73 -18.24 -10.16
C ASN A 462 16.94 -17.51 -10.76
N ALA A 463 16.82 -16.99 -11.99
CA ALA A 463 17.88 -16.22 -12.64
C ALA A 463 18.16 -14.91 -11.87
N HIS A 464 17.11 -14.25 -11.39
CA HIS A 464 17.21 -13.03 -10.59
C HIS A 464 17.91 -13.29 -9.24
N LEU A 465 17.49 -14.32 -8.50
CA LEU A 465 18.10 -14.69 -7.23
C LEU A 465 19.59 -15.06 -7.37
N GLN A 466 19.98 -15.75 -8.45
CA GLN A 466 21.39 -16.04 -8.75
C GLN A 466 22.22 -14.81 -9.07
N GLN A 467 21.64 -13.79 -9.70
CA GLN A 467 22.33 -12.51 -9.94
C GLN A 467 22.55 -11.74 -8.64
N MET A 468 21.55 -11.67 -7.77
CA MET A 468 21.67 -11.02 -6.47
C MET A 468 22.76 -11.66 -5.62
N SER A 469 22.83 -12.99 -5.55
CA SER A 469 23.85 -13.69 -4.77
C SER A 469 25.28 -13.42 -5.29
N LYS A 470 25.48 -13.26 -6.61
CA LYS A 470 26.80 -12.90 -7.18
C LYS A 470 27.23 -11.48 -6.82
N LEU A 471 26.28 -10.53 -6.72
CA LEU A 471 26.57 -9.15 -6.33
C LEU A 471 26.92 -9.04 -4.85
N SER A 472 26.31 -9.85 -3.98
CA SER A 472 26.64 -9.88 -2.54
C SER A 472 28.02 -10.47 -2.23
N TYR A 473 28.60 -11.29 -3.12
CA TYR A 473 29.97 -11.82 -2.97
C TYR A 473 31.06 -10.90 -3.57
N SER A 474 30.67 -9.81 -4.24
CA SER A 474 31.60 -8.87 -4.89
C SER A 474 31.73 -7.53 -4.14
N LEU A 475 31.10 -7.37 -2.99
CA LEU A 475 31.22 -6.27 -2.04
C LEU A 475 31.93 -6.75 -0.77
#